data_4bf8f7d0a297d9d7bf6da32a6fd37f4c
#
_entry.id   4bf8f7d0a297d9d7bf6da32a6fd37f4c
#
_cell.length_a   1.000
_cell.length_b   1.000
_cell.length_c   1.000
_cell.angle_alpha   90.00
_cell.angle_beta   90.00
_cell.angle_gamma   90.00
#
_symmetry.space_group_name_H-M   'P 1'
#
loop_
_entity.id
_entity.type
_entity.pdbx_description
1 polymer ?
#
loop_
_entity_poly.entity_id
_entity_poly.type
_entity_poly.pdbx_seq_one_letter_code
_entity_poly.pdbx_strand_id
1 'polypeptide(L)'
;MQLVSQFVAGVPITITFPQTDGSTNFPDPTGGLISSFTSYGPSNDFFFKPAIAAPGGTILSTLPVPLGAFGVLSGTSMSTPFLAGSAALLFSVKGKSAAVGRTARTLFETTAQMVPSTHTDGDPLQTVTQQGAGLINVFDAIHATTIVSPGELILNDTAHFRNQSVRKIVLTFFMMMSKILVSPGKKFLSGTSGKQRRHTRSAMFLLEQPLQSHR
;
A
#
# COMPACT_ATOMS: atom_id res chain seq x y z
N MET A 1 17.08 35.06 -8.61
CA MET A 1 16.95 36.25 -9.46
C MET A 1 17.77 36.18 -10.75
N GLN A 2 18.93 35.54 -10.77
CA GLN A 2 19.83 35.48 -11.94
C GLN A 2 19.22 34.82 -13.19
N LEU A 3 18.43 33.74 -13.05
CA LEU A 3 17.75 33.06 -14.17
C LEU A 3 16.65 33.95 -14.81
N VAL A 4 15.93 34.71 -14.02
CA VAL A 4 14.88 35.62 -14.52
C VAL A 4 15.51 36.76 -15.33
N SER A 5 16.61 37.31 -14.85
CA SER A 5 17.32 38.39 -15.60
C SER A 5 17.90 37.88 -16.91
N GLN A 6 18.44 36.67 -16.96
CA GLN A 6 18.90 36.03 -18.19
C GLN A 6 17.75 35.78 -19.18
N PHE A 7 16.61 35.29 -18.71
CA PHE A 7 15.44 35.09 -19.55
C PHE A 7 14.94 36.41 -20.15
N VAL A 8 14.84 37.46 -19.33
CA VAL A 8 14.43 38.80 -19.82
C VAL A 8 15.43 39.37 -20.80
N ALA A 9 16.72 39.08 -20.65
CA ALA A 9 17.77 39.46 -21.58
C ALA A 9 17.82 38.61 -22.88
N GLY A 10 16.91 37.65 -23.04
CA GLY A 10 16.86 36.77 -24.21
C GLY A 10 18.00 35.75 -24.28
N VAL A 11 18.70 35.52 -23.17
CA VAL A 11 19.78 34.53 -23.12
C VAL A 11 19.15 33.13 -23.04
N PRO A 12 19.53 32.18 -23.91
CA PRO A 12 19.02 30.82 -23.85
C PRO A 12 19.40 30.17 -22.52
N ILE A 13 18.39 29.76 -21.75
CA ILE A 13 18.60 29.04 -20.50
C ILE A 13 18.49 27.54 -20.81
N THR A 14 19.62 26.85 -20.66
CA THR A 14 19.67 25.39 -20.81
C THR A 14 19.66 24.75 -19.43
N ILE A 15 18.68 23.91 -19.17
CA ILE A 15 18.60 23.08 -17.96
C ILE A 15 18.98 21.65 -18.35
N THR A 16 20.08 21.16 -17.79
CA THR A 16 20.51 19.78 -17.98
C THR A 16 20.19 18.96 -16.74
N PHE A 17 19.59 17.80 -16.96
CA PHE A 17 19.36 16.82 -15.89
C PHE A 17 20.43 15.74 -16.03
N PRO A 18 21.32 15.57 -15.04
CA PRO A 18 22.30 14.49 -15.07
C PRO A 18 21.59 13.15 -15.21
N GLN A 19 22.04 12.34 -16.16
CA GLN A 19 21.50 10.99 -16.38
C GLN A 19 22.26 9.94 -15.55
N THR A 20 23.37 10.34 -14.96
CA THR A 20 24.22 9.52 -14.10
C THR A 20 24.39 10.24 -12.78
N ASP A 21 24.14 9.52 -11.71
CA ASP A 21 24.26 9.96 -10.31
C ASP A 21 23.21 10.97 -9.84
N GLY A 22 22.61 10.72 -8.74
CA GLY A 22 21.67 11.66 -8.16
C GLY A 22 20.76 11.12 -7.09
N SER A 23 20.96 9.90 -6.58
CA SER A 23 20.25 9.51 -5.35
C SER A 23 21.01 10.04 -4.15
N THR A 24 20.36 10.90 -3.39
CA THR A 24 20.84 11.29 -2.06
C THR A 24 20.01 10.58 -1.03
N ASN A 25 20.65 9.78 -0.20
CA ASN A 25 19.98 9.10 0.91
C ASN A 25 20.04 10.00 2.14
N PHE A 26 18.86 10.33 2.66
CA PHE A 26 18.74 10.99 3.95
C PHE A 26 18.37 9.92 4.98
N PRO A 27 19.18 9.74 6.04
CA PRO A 27 18.83 8.81 7.11
C PRO A 27 17.59 9.32 7.84
N ASP A 28 16.57 8.49 7.94
CA ASP A 28 15.40 8.73 8.76
C ASP A 28 15.33 7.67 9.87
N PRO A 29 15.64 8.03 11.13
CA PRO A 29 15.61 7.10 12.26
C PRO A 29 14.22 6.50 12.52
N THR A 30 13.17 7.12 11.99
CA THR A 30 11.78 6.66 12.16
C THR A 30 11.24 5.96 10.91
N GLY A 31 12.07 5.82 9.87
CA GLY A 31 11.69 5.16 8.62
C GLY A 31 11.23 3.72 8.86
N GLY A 32 10.13 3.32 8.25
CA GLY A 32 9.56 1.97 8.44
C GLY A 32 8.69 1.79 9.68
N LEU A 33 8.55 2.82 10.53
CA LEU A 33 7.63 2.83 11.67
C LEU A 33 6.42 3.74 11.39
N ILE A 34 5.35 3.52 12.14
CA ILE A 34 4.20 4.44 12.10
C ILE A 34 4.58 5.74 12.82
N SER A 35 4.40 6.86 12.14
CA SER A 35 4.69 8.18 12.70
C SER A 35 3.82 8.48 13.91
N SER A 36 4.40 9.10 14.92
CA SER A 36 3.74 9.38 16.22
C SER A 36 2.52 10.31 16.11
N PHE A 37 2.44 11.11 15.06
CA PHE A 37 1.30 12.00 14.81
C PHE A 37 0.08 11.27 14.20
N THR A 38 0.21 10.00 13.81
CA THR A 38 -0.89 9.21 13.25
C THR A 38 -1.99 9.02 14.29
N SER A 39 -3.23 9.40 13.93
CA SER A 39 -4.37 9.24 14.81
C SER A 39 -4.70 7.77 15.06
N TYR A 40 -5.13 7.47 16.27
CA TYR A 40 -5.65 6.15 16.63
C TYR A 40 -7.12 6.03 16.23
N GLY A 41 -7.49 4.88 15.66
CA GLY A 41 -8.87 4.48 15.51
C GLY A 41 -9.42 3.77 16.76
N PRO A 42 -10.69 3.35 16.69
CA PRO A 42 -11.66 3.51 15.60
C PRO A 42 -12.18 4.93 15.46
N SER A 43 -13.03 5.18 14.44
CA SER A 43 -13.81 6.42 14.37
C SER A 43 -14.85 6.46 15.50
N ASN A 44 -15.48 7.63 15.73
CA ASN A 44 -16.51 7.78 16.76
C ASN A 44 -17.70 6.81 16.56
N ASP A 45 -17.96 6.43 15.32
CA ASP A 45 -19.01 5.45 14.97
C ASP A 45 -18.50 4.00 14.98
N PHE A 46 -17.32 3.75 15.58
CA PHE A 46 -16.68 2.44 15.68
C PHE A 46 -16.31 1.78 14.34
N PHE A 47 -16.29 2.54 13.23
CA PHE A 47 -15.71 2.03 11.99
C PHE A 47 -14.18 1.92 12.11
N PHE A 48 -13.64 0.88 11.50
CA PHE A 48 -12.21 0.63 11.52
C PHE A 48 -11.45 1.72 10.74
N LYS A 49 -10.58 2.44 11.46
CA LYS A 49 -9.69 3.48 10.93
C LYS A 49 -8.37 3.47 11.70
N PRO A 50 -7.26 3.85 11.04
CA PRO A 50 -7.10 4.02 9.59
C PRO A 50 -7.26 2.68 8.86
N ALA A 51 -7.56 2.71 7.55
CA ALA A 51 -7.68 1.49 6.77
C ALA A 51 -6.32 0.92 6.37
N ILE A 52 -5.35 1.80 6.09
CA ILE A 52 -4.02 1.45 5.59
C ILE A 52 -3.03 2.57 5.94
N ALA A 53 -1.75 2.23 6.06
CA ALA A 53 -0.66 3.18 6.21
C ALA A 53 0.04 3.41 4.85
N ALA A 54 0.56 4.61 4.67
CA ALA A 54 1.37 5.00 3.51
C ALA A 54 2.47 5.97 3.95
N PRO A 55 3.57 6.12 3.18
CA PRO A 55 4.64 7.07 3.49
C PRO A 55 4.10 8.48 3.72
N GLY A 56 4.45 9.08 4.84
CA GLY A 56 3.95 10.41 5.23
C GLY A 56 4.86 11.15 6.20
N GLY A 57 5.93 10.52 6.69
CA GLY A 57 6.95 11.15 7.51
C GLY A 57 8.14 11.60 6.67
N THR A 58 8.69 12.78 6.93
CA THR A 58 9.93 13.30 6.30
C THR A 58 9.86 13.30 4.77
N ILE A 59 8.74 13.74 4.21
CA ILE A 59 8.52 13.73 2.77
C ILE A 59 9.05 15.01 2.14
N LEU A 60 10.10 14.88 1.33
CA LEU A 60 10.60 15.95 0.46
C LEU A 60 9.69 16.08 -0.77
N SER A 61 9.17 17.26 -1.00
CA SER A 61 8.31 17.53 -2.16
C SER A 61 8.36 19.01 -2.56
N THR A 62 7.64 19.34 -3.64
CA THR A 62 7.51 20.71 -4.13
C THR A 62 6.57 21.52 -3.25
N LEU A 63 6.93 22.79 -3.06
CA LEU A 63 6.11 23.79 -2.41
C LEU A 63 5.89 24.96 -3.38
N PRO A 64 4.88 25.83 -3.11
CA PRO A 64 4.75 27.09 -3.84
C PRO A 64 6.06 27.89 -3.81
N VAL A 65 6.44 28.48 -4.93
CA VAL A 65 7.69 29.23 -5.06
C VAL A 65 7.91 30.26 -3.95
N PRO A 66 6.88 31.04 -3.51
CA PRO A 66 7.03 31.98 -2.40
C PRO A 66 7.40 31.33 -1.06
N LEU A 67 7.16 30.01 -0.91
CA LEU A 67 7.47 29.23 0.30
C LEU A 67 8.78 28.44 0.17
N GLY A 68 9.59 28.71 -0.87
CA GLY A 68 10.91 28.11 -1.05
C GLY A 68 10.99 27.04 -2.15
N ALA A 69 9.93 26.80 -2.91
CA ALA A 69 9.82 25.85 -4.04
C ALA A 69 9.93 24.38 -3.65
N PHE A 70 10.72 24.02 -2.64
CA PHE A 70 10.85 22.66 -2.10
C PHE A 70 10.86 22.70 -0.57
N GLY A 71 10.40 21.61 0.04
CA GLY A 71 10.44 21.47 1.49
C GLY A 71 10.15 20.05 1.93
N VAL A 72 10.48 19.79 3.20
CA VAL A 72 10.21 18.53 3.87
C VAL A 72 9.03 18.72 4.81
N LEU A 73 7.99 17.94 4.63
CA LEU A 73 6.80 17.95 5.46
C LEU A 73 6.49 16.54 5.97
N SER A 74 5.85 16.48 7.14
CA SER A 74 5.37 15.24 7.73
C SER A 74 3.89 15.37 8.07
N GLY A 75 3.11 14.35 7.76
CA GLY A 75 1.68 14.33 8.05
C GLY A 75 0.94 13.25 7.27
N THR A 76 -0.23 12.90 7.74
CA THR A 76 -1.18 12.07 6.98
C THR A 76 -1.61 12.75 5.67
N SER A 77 -1.45 14.09 5.61
CA SER A 77 -1.62 14.88 4.39
C SER A 77 -0.63 14.51 3.28
N MET A 78 0.56 14.00 3.63
CA MET A 78 1.57 13.53 2.66
C MET A 78 1.31 12.07 2.26
N SER A 79 0.77 11.26 3.16
CA SER A 79 0.34 9.89 2.85
C SER A 79 -0.84 9.84 1.88
N THR A 80 -1.75 10.80 1.95
CA THR A 80 -2.95 10.84 1.12
C THR A 80 -2.64 10.91 -0.38
N PRO A 81 -1.82 11.85 -0.90
CA PRO A 81 -1.47 11.90 -2.32
C PRO A 81 -0.65 10.68 -2.76
N PHE A 82 0.17 10.10 -1.88
CA PHE A 82 0.85 8.85 -2.18
C PHE A 82 -0.16 7.72 -2.47
N LEU A 83 -1.17 7.57 -1.62
CA LEU A 83 -2.22 6.58 -1.83
C LEU A 83 -3.05 6.89 -3.10
N ALA A 84 -3.35 8.16 -3.36
CA ALA A 84 -4.07 8.57 -4.57
C ALA A 84 -3.28 8.23 -5.85
N GLY A 85 -1.98 8.49 -5.87
CA GLY A 85 -1.08 8.10 -6.96
C GLY A 85 -0.98 6.58 -7.13
N SER A 86 -0.93 5.85 -6.04
CA SER A 86 -0.95 4.38 -6.03
C SER A 86 -2.25 3.83 -6.62
N ALA A 87 -3.38 4.44 -6.30
CA ALA A 87 -4.68 4.08 -6.88
C ALA A 87 -4.73 4.40 -8.38
N ALA A 88 -4.20 5.54 -8.79
CA ALA A 88 -4.11 5.90 -10.21
C ALA A 88 -3.26 4.88 -10.99
N LEU A 89 -2.13 4.44 -10.43
CA LEU A 89 -1.30 3.39 -11.00
C LEU A 89 -2.04 2.04 -11.07
N LEU A 90 -2.76 1.67 -10.02
CA LEU A 90 -3.59 0.45 -10.03
C LEU A 90 -4.63 0.51 -11.16
N PHE A 91 -5.32 1.64 -11.35
CA PHE A 91 -6.28 1.83 -12.43
C PHE A 91 -5.64 1.82 -13.82
N SER A 92 -4.41 2.31 -13.96
CA SER A 92 -3.71 2.29 -15.24
C SER A 92 -3.38 0.86 -15.69
N VAL A 93 -3.10 -0.04 -14.73
CA VAL A 93 -2.74 -1.44 -15.02
C VAL A 93 -3.96 -2.36 -15.08
N LYS A 94 -4.87 -2.27 -14.10
CA LYS A 94 -6.05 -3.15 -14.01
C LYS A 94 -7.27 -2.65 -14.79
N GLY A 95 -7.19 -1.45 -15.35
CA GLY A 95 -8.27 -0.82 -16.12
C GLY A 95 -9.16 0.11 -15.29
N LYS A 96 -9.75 1.09 -15.99
CA LYS A 96 -10.61 2.14 -15.41
C LYS A 96 -12.07 1.68 -15.38
N SER A 97 -12.39 0.77 -14.48
CA SER A 97 -13.77 0.26 -14.34
C SER A 97 -14.30 0.45 -12.93
N ALA A 98 -15.63 0.52 -12.79
CA ALA A 98 -16.27 0.56 -11.49
C ALA A 98 -15.99 -0.70 -10.65
N ALA A 99 -15.72 -1.84 -11.28
CA ALA A 99 -15.33 -3.07 -10.59
C ALA A 99 -13.99 -2.92 -9.92
N VAL A 100 -12.96 -2.41 -10.63
CA VAL A 100 -11.63 -2.14 -10.07
C VAL A 100 -11.73 -1.10 -8.96
N GLY A 101 -12.54 -0.05 -9.13
CA GLY A 101 -12.75 0.97 -8.09
C GLY A 101 -13.29 0.40 -6.79
N ARG A 102 -14.28 -0.50 -6.87
CA ARG A 102 -14.86 -1.15 -5.68
C ARG A 102 -13.91 -2.10 -4.96
N THR A 103 -12.94 -2.68 -5.65
CA THR A 103 -11.99 -3.64 -5.09
C THR A 103 -10.64 -3.02 -4.75
N ALA A 104 -10.35 -1.79 -5.18
CA ALA A 104 -9.05 -1.15 -4.99
C ALA A 104 -8.62 -1.08 -3.52
N ARG A 105 -9.51 -0.63 -2.63
CA ARG A 105 -9.25 -0.59 -1.19
C ARG A 105 -8.90 -1.98 -0.65
N THR A 106 -9.73 -2.97 -0.94
CA THR A 106 -9.52 -4.33 -0.46
C THR A 106 -8.25 -4.97 -1.02
N LEU A 107 -7.86 -4.64 -2.26
CA LEU A 107 -6.58 -5.08 -2.83
C LEU A 107 -5.40 -4.50 -2.04
N PHE A 108 -5.41 -3.21 -1.77
CA PHE A 108 -4.35 -2.59 -0.97
C PHE A 108 -4.30 -3.16 0.45
N GLU A 109 -5.45 -3.32 1.11
CA GLU A 109 -5.53 -3.91 2.45
C GLU A 109 -5.04 -5.37 2.47
N THR A 110 -5.42 -6.18 1.46
CA THR A 110 -5.02 -7.60 1.38
C THR A 110 -3.51 -7.78 1.20
N THR A 111 -2.84 -6.83 0.56
CA THR A 111 -1.42 -6.91 0.21
C THR A 111 -0.52 -6.02 1.06
N ALA A 112 -1.11 -5.27 1.99
CA ALA A 112 -0.37 -4.41 2.90
C ALA A 112 0.59 -5.22 3.78
N GLN A 113 1.71 -4.61 4.14
CA GLN A 113 2.73 -5.20 5.00
C GLN A 113 2.64 -4.58 6.39
N MET A 114 2.40 -5.41 7.40
CA MET A 114 2.39 -4.95 8.77
C MET A 114 3.79 -4.48 9.19
N VAL A 115 3.84 -3.35 9.87
CA VAL A 115 5.09 -2.76 10.36
C VAL A 115 5.29 -3.02 11.84
N PRO A 116 6.54 -3.12 12.32
CA PRO A 116 6.83 -3.30 13.73
C PRO A 116 6.54 -2.03 14.54
N SER A 117 6.42 -2.18 15.85
CA SER A 117 6.26 -1.03 16.75
C SER A 117 7.56 -0.28 16.99
N THR A 118 8.70 -0.94 16.88
CA THR A 118 10.05 -0.37 16.97
C THR A 118 11.00 -1.04 15.99
N HIS A 119 12.26 -0.60 15.96
CA HIS A 119 13.32 -1.23 15.17
C HIS A 119 14.03 -2.39 15.89
N THR A 120 13.60 -2.73 17.09
CA THR A 120 14.20 -3.83 17.86
C THR A 120 13.65 -5.16 17.33
N ASP A 121 14.54 -6.07 16.98
CA ASP A 121 14.15 -7.40 16.53
C ASP A 121 13.37 -8.15 17.62
N GLY A 122 12.24 -8.72 17.23
CA GLY A 122 11.36 -9.46 18.15
C GLY A 122 10.29 -8.61 18.84
N ASP A 123 10.30 -7.29 18.67
CA ASP A 123 9.23 -6.44 19.17
C ASP A 123 7.90 -6.72 18.46
N PRO A 124 6.77 -6.49 19.13
CA PRO A 124 5.46 -6.73 18.56
C PRO A 124 5.20 -5.81 17.35
N LEU A 125 4.29 -6.23 16.49
CA LEU A 125 3.79 -5.38 15.41
C LEU A 125 3.05 -4.17 15.99
N GLN A 126 3.08 -3.07 15.27
CA GLN A 126 2.32 -1.88 15.63
C GLN A 126 0.82 -2.21 15.69
N THR A 127 0.09 -1.51 16.53
CA THR A 127 -1.35 -1.73 16.68
C THR A 127 -2.12 -1.47 15.39
N VAL A 128 -3.08 -2.33 15.08
CA VAL A 128 -3.94 -2.17 13.91
C VAL A 128 -4.79 -0.91 13.98
N THR A 129 -5.05 -0.37 15.17
CA THR A 129 -5.78 0.89 15.34
C THR A 129 -4.96 2.10 14.92
N GLN A 130 -3.67 1.94 14.63
CA GLN A 130 -2.79 3.00 14.14
C GLN A 130 -2.25 2.72 12.74
N GLN A 131 -1.96 1.46 12.39
CA GLN A 131 -1.45 1.11 11.06
C GLN A 131 -2.52 0.62 10.08
N GLY A 132 -3.72 0.28 10.55
CA GLY A 132 -4.70 -0.39 9.70
C GLY A 132 -4.23 -1.78 9.26
N ALA A 133 -4.38 -2.09 7.99
CA ALA A 133 -3.88 -3.32 7.39
C ALA A 133 -2.35 -3.37 7.27
N GLY A 134 -1.67 -2.24 7.52
CA GLY A 134 -0.22 -2.09 7.39
C GLY A 134 0.21 -1.11 6.30
N LEU A 135 1.48 -1.07 6.00
CA LEU A 135 2.07 -0.23 4.96
C LEU A 135 1.65 -0.72 3.57
N ILE A 136 1.19 0.19 2.73
CA ILE A 136 0.77 -0.12 1.36
C ILE A 136 1.91 -0.75 0.55
N ASN A 137 1.59 -1.84 -0.16
CA ASN A 137 2.47 -2.46 -1.14
C ASN A 137 1.78 -2.42 -2.52
N VAL A 138 2.14 -1.44 -3.31
CA VAL A 138 1.50 -1.18 -4.61
C VAL A 138 1.84 -2.25 -5.63
N PHE A 139 3.08 -2.76 -5.60
CA PHE A 139 3.52 -3.82 -6.50
C PHE A 139 2.69 -5.09 -6.29
N ASP A 140 2.59 -5.54 -5.04
CA ASP A 140 1.81 -6.73 -4.71
C ASP A 140 0.31 -6.53 -5.00
N ALA A 141 -0.25 -5.33 -4.75
CA ALA A 141 -1.63 -5.03 -5.06
C ALA A 141 -1.94 -5.12 -6.57
N ILE A 142 -1.00 -4.67 -7.42
CA ILE A 142 -1.14 -4.77 -8.87
C ILE A 142 -1.09 -6.23 -9.33
N HIS A 143 -0.23 -7.05 -8.74
CA HIS A 143 -0.01 -8.44 -9.13
C HIS A 143 -0.89 -9.44 -8.36
N ALA A 144 -1.62 -8.98 -7.34
CA ALA A 144 -2.46 -9.86 -6.54
C ALA A 144 -3.54 -10.55 -7.38
N THR A 145 -3.63 -11.85 -7.20
CA THR A 145 -4.66 -12.73 -7.76
C THR A 145 -5.67 -13.17 -6.70
N THR A 146 -5.47 -12.76 -5.45
CA THR A 146 -6.30 -13.12 -4.31
C THR A 146 -6.81 -11.87 -3.64
N ILE A 147 -8.09 -11.85 -3.29
CA ILE A 147 -8.72 -10.81 -2.46
C ILE A 147 -9.36 -11.48 -1.27
N VAL A 148 -9.18 -10.89 -0.09
CA VAL A 148 -9.90 -11.28 1.12
C VAL A 148 -11.10 -10.34 1.28
N SER A 149 -12.29 -10.86 1.30
CA SER A 149 -13.52 -10.07 1.42
C SER A 149 -14.42 -10.63 2.53
N PRO A 150 -15.02 -9.77 3.35
CA PRO A 150 -14.83 -8.32 3.40
C PRO A 150 -13.44 -7.92 3.91
N GLY A 151 -12.95 -6.72 3.57
CA GLY A 151 -11.67 -6.17 4.04
C GLY A 151 -11.71 -5.75 5.51
N GLU A 152 -12.90 -5.53 6.05
CA GLU A 152 -13.14 -5.22 7.46
C GLU A 152 -14.38 -5.96 7.98
N LEU A 153 -14.37 -6.33 9.25
CA LEU A 153 -15.52 -6.97 9.91
C LEU A 153 -16.20 -5.96 10.81
N ILE A 154 -17.40 -5.56 10.45
CA ILE A 154 -18.24 -4.68 11.24
C ILE A 154 -19.26 -5.55 11.98
N LEU A 155 -19.01 -5.80 13.27
CA LEU A 155 -19.81 -6.69 14.09
C LEU A 155 -21.09 -6.02 14.63
N ASN A 156 -21.21 -4.71 14.46
CA ASN A 156 -22.26 -3.88 15.00
C ASN A 156 -22.23 -3.84 16.55
N ASP A 157 -23.33 -3.46 17.18
CA ASP A 157 -23.47 -3.44 18.64
C ASP A 157 -23.94 -4.80 19.18
N THR A 158 -23.95 -4.94 20.50
CA THR A 158 -24.37 -6.18 21.17
C THR A 158 -25.85 -6.50 21.01
N ALA A 159 -26.68 -5.50 20.72
CA ALA A 159 -28.14 -5.69 20.50
C ALA A 159 -28.43 -6.12 19.06
N HIS A 160 -27.57 -5.73 18.11
CA HIS A 160 -27.74 -5.98 16.68
C HIS A 160 -26.52 -6.73 16.09
N PHE A 161 -26.00 -7.70 16.85
CA PHE A 161 -24.84 -8.48 16.44
C PHE A 161 -25.07 -9.18 15.10
N ARG A 162 -24.09 -9.05 14.20
CA ARG A 162 -24.10 -9.70 12.89
C ARG A 162 -23.00 -10.74 12.79
N ASN A 163 -23.36 -11.98 12.49
CA ASN A 163 -22.38 -12.97 12.09
C ASN A 163 -21.76 -12.59 10.73
N GLN A 164 -20.46 -12.55 10.69
CA GLN A 164 -19.70 -12.25 9.47
C GLN A 164 -18.94 -13.48 9.02
N SER A 165 -18.91 -13.71 7.73
CA SER A 165 -18.05 -14.73 7.13
C SER A 165 -17.03 -14.10 6.18
N VAL A 166 -15.76 -14.48 6.35
CA VAL A 166 -14.69 -14.05 5.44
C VAL A 166 -14.55 -15.05 4.31
N ARG A 167 -14.50 -14.56 3.09
CA ARG A 167 -14.28 -15.37 1.90
C ARG A 167 -12.94 -14.99 1.27
N LYS A 168 -12.12 -15.98 0.98
CA LYS A 168 -10.96 -15.82 0.11
C LYS A 168 -11.42 -15.97 -1.35
N ILE A 169 -11.32 -14.91 -2.12
CA ILE A 169 -11.64 -14.91 -3.55
C ILE A 169 -10.31 -14.93 -4.31
N VAL A 170 -10.09 -15.99 -5.07
CA VAL A 170 -8.94 -16.08 -5.99
C VAL A 170 -9.38 -15.50 -7.32
N LEU A 171 -8.84 -14.36 -7.70
CA LEU A 171 -9.03 -13.78 -9.02
C LEU A 171 -8.02 -14.43 -9.96
N THR A 172 -8.45 -15.43 -10.68
CA THR A 172 -7.65 -15.97 -11.79
C THR A 172 -7.75 -14.96 -12.95
N PHE A 173 -6.79 -14.05 -13.04
CA PHE A 173 -6.62 -13.23 -14.22
C PHE A 173 -6.09 -14.15 -15.32
N PHE A 174 -6.98 -14.66 -16.15
CA PHE A 174 -6.62 -15.16 -17.45
C PHE A 174 -6.15 -13.95 -18.25
N MET A 175 -4.87 -13.61 -18.17
CA MET A 175 -4.26 -12.76 -19.18
C MET A 175 -4.37 -13.53 -20.50
N MET A 176 -5.38 -13.19 -21.24
CA MET A 176 -5.47 -13.50 -22.65
C MET A 176 -4.37 -12.67 -23.35
N MET A 177 -3.12 -13.08 -23.17
CA MET A 177 -2.07 -12.78 -24.13
C MET A 177 -2.42 -13.54 -25.41
N SER A 178 -3.25 -12.87 -26.22
CA SER A 178 -3.50 -13.29 -27.56
C SER A 178 -2.18 -13.43 -28.29
N LYS A 179 -1.95 -14.65 -28.77
CA LYS A 179 -1.23 -14.95 -30.00
C LYS A 179 0.18 -14.34 -30.14
N ILE A 180 1.12 -14.89 -29.39
CA ILE A 180 2.43 -15.10 -29.98
C ILE A 180 2.49 -16.57 -30.37
N LEU A 181 2.63 -16.83 -31.66
CA LEU A 181 2.78 -18.14 -32.28
C LEU A 181 3.83 -18.94 -31.50
N VAL A 182 3.42 -19.96 -30.79
CA VAL A 182 4.31 -21.03 -30.39
C VAL A 182 3.98 -22.22 -31.29
N SER A 183 4.91 -22.51 -32.16
CA SER A 183 4.95 -23.71 -33.02
C SER A 183 4.66 -24.99 -32.21
N PRO A 184 3.88 -25.94 -32.75
CA PRO A 184 3.56 -27.18 -32.04
C PRO A 184 4.76 -28.11 -32.04
N GLY A 185 5.33 -28.33 -30.87
CA GLY A 185 6.35 -29.40 -30.77
C GLY A 185 7.39 -29.26 -29.67
N LYS A 186 7.01 -29.03 -28.41
CA LYS A 186 7.85 -29.44 -27.27
C LYS A 186 6.98 -29.79 -26.05
N LYS A 187 7.01 -31.05 -25.68
CA LYS A 187 6.43 -31.55 -24.43
C LYS A 187 7.13 -30.90 -23.25
N PHE A 188 6.38 -30.22 -22.40
CA PHE A 188 6.87 -29.71 -21.12
C PHE A 188 6.64 -30.81 -20.07
N LEU A 189 7.71 -31.38 -19.57
CA LEU A 189 7.69 -32.33 -18.46
C LEU A 189 7.40 -31.54 -17.17
N SER A 190 6.36 -31.96 -16.44
CA SER A 190 6.01 -31.48 -15.12
C SER A 190 7.07 -31.87 -14.11
N GLY A 191 7.84 -30.93 -13.64
CA GLY A 191 8.72 -31.07 -12.50
C GLY A 191 8.11 -30.38 -11.28
N THR A 192 7.46 -31.18 -10.44
CA THR A 192 7.10 -30.77 -9.08
C THR A 192 8.35 -30.69 -8.22
N SER A 193 8.77 -29.54 -7.80
CA SER A 193 9.70 -29.42 -6.67
C SER A 193 9.44 -28.17 -5.85
N GLY A 194 8.89 -28.37 -4.71
CA GLY A 194 8.83 -27.75 -3.44
C GLY A 194 9.74 -26.54 -3.18
N LYS A 195 9.13 -25.34 -3.13
CA LYS A 195 9.57 -24.22 -2.26
C LYS A 195 8.56 -23.06 -2.25
N GLN A 196 7.33 -23.34 -1.90
CA GLN A 196 6.33 -22.28 -1.75
C GLN A 196 5.45 -22.53 -0.49
N ARG A 197 6.12 -22.67 0.66
CA ARG A 197 5.45 -22.94 1.93
C ARG A 197 5.83 -21.99 3.07
N ARG A 198 6.17 -20.72 2.82
CA ARG A 198 6.51 -19.82 3.95
C ARG A 198 5.71 -18.51 4.07
N HIS A 199 4.87 -18.14 3.12
CA HIS A 199 4.14 -16.86 3.23
C HIS A 199 2.63 -16.97 3.50
N THR A 200 2.08 -18.17 3.57
CA THR A 200 0.63 -18.36 3.83
C THR A 200 0.28 -18.65 5.29
N ARG A 201 1.27 -18.76 6.19
CA ARG A 201 0.98 -19.10 7.59
C ARG A 201 0.70 -17.91 8.52
N SER A 202 1.12 -16.71 8.18
CA SER A 202 0.94 -15.56 9.08
C SER A 202 -0.47 -14.94 9.07
N ALA A 203 -1.24 -15.11 8.00
CA ALA A 203 -2.61 -14.62 7.95
C ALA A 203 -3.64 -15.58 8.56
N MET A 204 -3.26 -16.84 8.83
CA MET A 204 -4.18 -17.88 9.31
C MET A 204 -4.18 -18.05 10.83
N PHE A 205 -3.24 -17.44 11.54
CA PHE A 205 -3.07 -17.66 13.00
C PHE A 205 -3.94 -16.75 13.88
N LEU A 206 -4.64 -15.78 13.31
CA LEU A 206 -5.55 -14.88 14.05
C LEU A 206 -7.00 -15.35 14.10
N LEU A 207 -7.35 -16.50 13.49
CA LEU A 207 -8.73 -16.96 13.40
C LEU A 207 -9.05 -18.27 14.17
N GLU A 208 -8.07 -18.87 14.85
CA GLU A 208 -8.28 -20.15 15.57
C GLU A 208 -8.10 -20.06 17.10
N GLN A 209 -8.52 -18.98 17.73
CA GLN A 209 -8.75 -19.02 19.18
C GLN A 209 -10.26 -19.15 19.41
N PRO A 210 -10.75 -20.26 19.98
CA PRO A 210 -12.15 -20.36 20.37
C PRO A 210 -12.40 -19.40 21.52
N LEU A 211 -13.37 -18.52 21.36
CA LEU A 211 -13.93 -17.71 22.43
C LEU A 211 -14.48 -18.68 23.51
N GLN A 212 -13.75 -18.81 24.61
CA GLN A 212 -14.29 -19.45 25.80
C GLN A 212 -15.43 -18.57 26.32
N SER A 213 -16.63 -19.12 26.27
CA SER A 213 -17.81 -18.56 26.91
C SER A 213 -17.64 -18.60 28.44
N HIS A 214 -17.42 -17.45 29.05
CA HIS A 214 -17.71 -17.32 30.48
C HIS A 214 -19.20 -17.03 30.63
N ARG A 215 -19.85 -17.96 31.33
CA ARG A 215 -21.19 -17.80 31.88
C ARG A 215 -21.17 -16.75 33.01
#